data_c9d594563fb876eb4548a2adcea78363
#
_entry.id   c9d594563fb876eb4548a2adcea78363
#
_cell.length_a   1.000
_cell.length_b   1.000
_cell.length_c   1.000
_cell.angle_alpha   90.00
_cell.angle_beta   90.00
_cell.angle_gamma   90.00
#
_symmetry.space_group_name_H-M   'P 1'
#
loop_
_entity.id
_entity.type
_entity.pdbx_description
1 polymer ?
#
loop_
_entity_poly.entity_id
_entity_poly.type
_entity_poly.pdbx_seq_one_letter_code
_entity_poly.pdbx_strand_id
1 'polypeptide(L)'
;MVKPILLIGGAIPIILAIIIVIPLVTAPEIASTAVDPSDKSEIEFTTHHLRNNSLGVTDRITADQTEIIVIKNDGTVTYSITKDGTVSTPKTITIDNSQRIKLVAMIKETGFLSLPFESFAIKDGIETYQKFGLKITLNDDTNQLYWPEADATEQMIPPIITMVQEELELIMEIIRE
;
A
#
# COMPACT_ATOMS: atom_id res chain seq x y z
N MET A 1 -24.91 -46.08 18.44
CA MET A 1 -25.30 -45.17 17.33
C MET A 1 -25.02 -43.73 17.78
N VAL A 2 -24.04 -43.09 17.13
CA VAL A 2 -23.72 -41.65 17.42
C VAL A 2 -24.86 -40.79 16.84
N LYS A 3 -25.46 -39.93 17.63
CA LYS A 3 -26.54 -39.07 17.14
C LYS A 3 -25.97 -38.09 16.11
N PRO A 4 -26.57 -37.92 14.92
CA PRO A 4 -26.04 -37.09 13.84
C PRO A 4 -25.84 -35.60 14.26
N ILE A 5 -26.61 -35.12 15.22
CA ILE A 5 -26.46 -33.79 15.82
C ILE A 5 -25.10 -33.56 16.50
N LEU A 6 -24.53 -34.59 17.12
CA LEU A 6 -23.20 -34.53 17.77
C LEU A 6 -22.07 -34.48 16.75
N LEU A 7 -22.26 -35.12 15.60
CA LEU A 7 -21.31 -35.08 14.48
C LEU A 7 -21.28 -33.68 13.82
N ILE A 8 -22.45 -33.06 13.62
CA ILE A 8 -22.56 -31.72 13.05
C ILE A 8 -21.99 -30.66 14.02
N GLY A 9 -22.31 -30.77 15.31
CA GLY A 9 -21.81 -29.85 16.33
C GLY A 9 -20.27 -29.90 16.51
N GLY A 10 -19.67 -31.06 16.30
CA GLY A 10 -18.22 -31.23 16.35
C GLY A 10 -17.48 -30.83 15.06
N ALA A 11 -18.15 -30.91 13.90
CA ALA A 11 -17.55 -30.54 12.61
C ALA A 11 -17.41 -29.04 12.40
N ILE A 12 -18.36 -28.25 12.92
CA ILE A 12 -18.37 -26.77 12.74
C ILE A 12 -17.10 -26.09 13.28
N PRO A 13 -16.67 -26.34 14.54
CA PRO A 13 -15.44 -25.71 15.04
C PRO A 13 -14.18 -26.18 14.31
N ILE A 14 -14.15 -27.42 13.82
CA ILE A 14 -13.02 -27.94 13.03
C ILE A 14 -12.95 -27.23 11.68
N ILE A 15 -14.08 -27.07 10.98
CA ILE A 15 -14.13 -26.35 9.69
C ILE A 15 -13.76 -24.89 9.88
N LEU A 16 -14.25 -24.22 10.93
CA LEU A 16 -13.87 -22.84 11.27
C LEU A 16 -12.38 -22.70 11.57
N ALA A 17 -11.81 -23.64 12.33
CA ALA A 17 -10.39 -23.66 12.61
C ALA A 17 -9.57 -23.84 11.32
N ILE A 18 -9.98 -24.72 10.42
CA ILE A 18 -9.32 -24.93 9.13
C ILE A 18 -9.38 -23.67 8.26
N ILE A 19 -10.53 -22.99 8.17
CA ILE A 19 -10.70 -21.76 7.39
C ILE A 19 -9.80 -20.63 7.92
N ILE A 20 -9.57 -20.56 9.23
CA ILE A 20 -8.71 -19.55 9.84
C ILE A 20 -7.23 -19.93 9.74
N VAL A 21 -6.90 -21.19 9.97
CA VAL A 21 -5.49 -21.65 10.04
C VAL A 21 -4.87 -21.79 8.65
N ILE A 22 -5.63 -22.26 7.64
CA ILE A 22 -5.07 -22.43 6.28
C ILE A 22 -4.51 -21.10 5.73
N PRO A 23 -5.22 -19.96 5.71
CA PRO A 23 -4.64 -18.71 5.22
C PRO A 23 -3.43 -18.22 6.05
N LEU A 24 -3.43 -18.53 7.35
CA LEU A 24 -2.31 -18.13 8.24
C LEU A 24 -1.03 -18.93 7.97
N VAL A 25 -1.17 -20.22 7.58
CA VAL A 25 -0.05 -21.12 7.31
C VAL A 25 0.37 -21.08 5.84
N THR A 26 -0.57 -20.77 4.95
CA THR A 26 -0.31 -20.68 3.50
C THR A 26 -0.09 -19.26 3.00
N ALA A 27 -0.01 -18.26 3.89
CA ALA A 27 0.42 -16.94 3.51
C ALA A 27 1.74 -17.06 2.73
N PRO A 28 1.84 -16.61 1.47
CA PRO A 28 3.05 -16.77 0.69
C PRO A 28 4.17 -15.99 1.39
N GLU A 29 5.14 -16.69 1.96
CA GLU A 29 6.39 -16.06 2.35
C GLU A 29 7.10 -15.62 1.07
N ILE A 30 7.13 -14.31 0.84
CA ILE A 30 7.89 -13.73 -0.26
C ILE A 30 9.36 -14.02 0.04
N ALA A 31 9.97 -14.86 -0.79
CA ALA A 31 11.33 -15.29 -0.58
C ALA A 31 12.28 -14.09 -0.67
N SER A 32 12.98 -13.79 0.41
CA SER A 32 14.02 -12.74 0.44
C SER A 32 15.15 -12.96 -0.58
N THR A 33 15.24 -14.17 -1.15
CA THR A 33 16.16 -14.55 -2.23
C THR A 33 15.87 -13.86 -3.57
N ALA A 34 14.70 -13.21 -3.73
CA ALA A 34 14.39 -12.40 -4.90
C ALA A 34 15.24 -11.12 -5.01
N VAL A 35 15.81 -10.67 -3.89
CA VAL A 35 16.62 -9.45 -3.85
C VAL A 35 18.10 -9.79 -4.03
N ASP A 36 18.70 -9.24 -5.10
CA ASP A 36 20.14 -9.31 -5.31
C ASP A 36 20.83 -8.27 -4.43
N PRO A 37 21.97 -8.58 -3.78
CA PRO A 37 22.73 -7.60 -3.00
C PRO A 37 23.17 -6.35 -3.79
N SER A 38 23.24 -6.44 -5.12
CA SER A 38 23.55 -5.31 -6.00
C SER A 38 22.34 -4.47 -6.40
N ASP A 39 21.12 -4.90 -6.07
CA ASP A 39 19.91 -4.13 -6.38
C ASP A 39 19.94 -2.76 -5.71
N LYS A 40 19.68 -1.74 -6.50
CA LYS A 40 19.51 -0.36 -6.05
C LYS A 40 18.03 -0.02 -6.13
N SER A 41 17.44 0.33 -5.00
CA SER A 41 16.03 0.66 -4.93
C SER A 41 15.81 2.05 -4.34
N GLU A 42 14.87 2.78 -4.92
CA GLU A 42 14.29 3.99 -4.35
C GLU A 42 12.78 3.90 -4.50
N ILE A 43 12.07 4.08 -3.39
CA ILE A 43 10.62 3.98 -3.34
C ILE A 43 10.08 5.27 -2.77
N GLU A 44 9.25 5.96 -3.53
CA GLU A 44 8.54 7.16 -3.12
C GLU A 44 7.04 6.84 -3.04
N PHE A 45 6.48 6.96 -1.85
CA PHE A 45 5.05 6.78 -1.62
C PHE A 45 4.44 8.09 -1.13
N THR A 46 3.36 8.48 -1.78
CA THR A 46 2.67 9.75 -1.54
C THR A 46 1.21 9.48 -1.19
N THR A 47 0.72 10.11 -0.15
CA THR A 47 -0.71 10.14 0.22
C THR A 47 -1.21 11.56 0.14
N HIS A 48 -2.21 11.79 -0.71
CA HIS A 48 -2.91 13.07 -0.82
C HIS A 48 -4.29 12.97 -0.18
N HIS A 49 -4.59 13.85 0.75
CA HIS A 49 -5.96 14.10 1.22
C HIS A 49 -6.57 15.18 0.34
N LEU A 50 -7.46 14.77 -0.53
CA LEU A 50 -8.03 15.63 -1.56
C LEU A 50 -9.45 16.04 -1.19
N ARG A 51 -9.79 17.30 -1.53
CA ARG A 51 -11.15 17.82 -1.45
C ARG A 51 -11.59 18.31 -2.82
N ASN A 52 -12.76 17.86 -3.24
CA ASN A 52 -13.43 18.36 -4.42
C ASN A 52 -14.32 19.55 -4.04
N ASN A 53 -13.93 20.74 -4.48
CA ASN A 53 -14.71 21.94 -4.28
C ASN A 53 -15.49 22.24 -5.56
N SER A 54 -16.79 21.95 -5.55
CA SER A 54 -17.68 22.31 -6.65
C SER A 54 -18.05 23.79 -6.57
N LEU A 55 -17.53 24.58 -7.49
CA LEU A 55 -17.83 26.03 -7.60
C LEU A 55 -18.76 26.30 -8.79
N GLY A 56 -19.89 25.60 -8.83
CA GLY A 56 -20.93 25.77 -9.85
C GLY A 56 -20.60 25.05 -11.17
N VAL A 57 -19.91 25.66 -12.11
CA VAL A 57 -19.64 25.08 -13.45
C VAL A 57 -18.32 24.31 -13.53
N THR A 58 -17.44 24.49 -12.55
CA THR A 58 -16.11 23.87 -12.52
C THR A 58 -15.84 23.22 -11.17
N ASP A 59 -15.49 21.93 -11.20
CA ASP A 59 -14.97 21.22 -10.05
C ASP A 59 -13.47 21.52 -9.91
N ARG A 60 -13.05 21.87 -8.69
CA ARG A 60 -11.64 22.09 -8.38
C ARG A 60 -11.21 21.15 -7.28
N ILE A 61 -10.24 20.30 -7.58
CA ILE A 61 -9.61 19.41 -6.60
C ILE A 61 -8.47 20.16 -5.93
N THR A 62 -8.49 20.20 -4.60
CA THR A 62 -7.41 20.77 -3.77
C THR A 62 -6.88 19.71 -2.82
N ALA A 63 -5.59 19.73 -2.55
CA ALA A 63 -4.98 18.88 -1.54
C ALA A 63 -4.92 19.66 -0.21
N ASP A 64 -5.65 19.19 0.79
CA ASP A 64 -5.60 19.76 2.15
C ASP A 64 -4.32 19.32 2.85
N GLN A 65 -3.89 18.09 2.59
CA GLN A 65 -2.67 17.51 3.14
C GLN A 65 -2.02 16.56 2.13
N THR A 66 -0.70 16.60 2.08
CA THR A 66 0.11 15.65 1.31
C THR A 66 1.21 15.11 2.20
N GLU A 67 1.33 13.80 2.27
CA GLU A 67 2.39 13.10 2.98
C GLU A 67 3.24 12.33 1.99
N ILE A 68 4.54 12.38 2.15
CA ILE A 68 5.49 11.71 1.27
C ILE A 68 6.51 10.98 2.11
N ILE A 69 6.72 9.70 1.84
CA ILE A 69 7.89 8.95 2.31
C ILE A 69 8.78 8.59 1.13
N VAL A 70 10.07 8.69 1.34
CA VAL A 70 11.10 8.23 0.40
C VAL A 70 11.98 7.23 1.13
N ILE A 71 12.00 6.00 0.63
CA ILE A 71 12.79 4.90 1.16
C ILE A 71 13.96 4.68 0.20
N LYS A 72 15.17 4.87 0.70
CA LYS A 72 16.40 4.69 -0.07
C LYS A 72 16.96 3.27 0.08
N ASN A 73 17.86 2.92 -0.81
CA ASN A 73 18.52 1.61 -0.82
C ASN A 73 19.29 1.26 0.46
N ASP A 74 19.75 2.26 1.21
CA ASP A 74 20.45 2.09 2.49
C ASP A 74 19.51 1.89 3.69
N GLY A 75 18.19 1.86 3.45
CA GLY A 75 17.16 1.78 4.48
C GLY A 75 16.79 3.12 5.12
N THR A 76 17.39 4.20 4.68
CA THR A 76 16.99 5.55 5.12
C THR A 76 15.59 5.89 4.61
N VAL A 77 14.71 6.25 5.53
CA VAL A 77 13.36 6.71 5.24
C VAL A 77 13.25 8.18 5.61
N THR A 78 12.89 9.00 4.64
CA THR A 78 12.59 10.42 4.85
C THR A 78 11.09 10.64 4.72
N TYR A 79 10.48 11.26 5.71
CA TYR A 79 9.06 11.62 5.71
C TYR A 79 8.89 13.12 5.70
N SER A 80 8.02 13.61 4.85
CA SER A 80 7.62 15.01 4.78
C SER A 80 6.11 15.15 4.70
N ILE A 81 5.57 16.18 5.33
CA ILE A 81 4.16 16.53 5.29
C ILE A 81 3.99 17.97 4.85
N THR A 82 3.07 18.19 3.92
CA THR A 82 2.60 19.50 3.51
C THR A 82 1.14 19.61 3.90
N LYS A 83 0.81 20.61 4.69
CA LYS A 83 -0.57 20.88 5.11
C LYS A 83 -0.89 22.33 4.84
N ASP A 84 -2.01 22.59 4.17
CA ASP A 84 -2.45 23.95 3.79
C ASP A 84 -1.33 24.79 3.12
N GLY A 85 -0.54 24.13 2.27
CA GLY A 85 0.59 24.74 1.56
C GLY A 85 1.86 24.95 2.40
N THR A 86 1.85 24.58 3.69
CA THR A 86 3.01 24.68 4.57
C THR A 86 3.73 23.35 4.69
N VAL A 87 5.01 23.32 4.38
CA VAL A 87 5.86 22.13 4.48
C VAL A 87 6.45 22.04 5.88
N SER A 88 6.27 20.90 6.56
CA SER A 88 6.90 20.61 7.84
C SER A 88 8.37 20.21 7.66
N THR A 89 9.16 20.36 8.73
CA THR A 89 10.55 19.85 8.74
C THR A 89 10.53 18.32 8.52
N PRO A 90 11.28 17.82 7.54
CA PRO A 90 11.32 16.37 7.29
C PRO A 90 11.85 15.60 8.50
N LYS A 91 11.21 14.48 8.81
CA LYS A 91 11.71 13.48 9.75
C LYS A 91 12.51 12.42 8.99
N THR A 92 13.51 11.84 9.62
CA THR A 92 14.32 10.77 9.03
C THR A 92 14.51 9.66 10.05
N ILE A 93 14.27 8.42 9.62
CA ILE A 93 14.55 7.20 10.38
C ILE A 93 15.32 6.22 9.49
N THR A 94 15.74 5.11 10.06
CA THR A 94 16.30 3.98 9.33
C THR A 94 15.45 2.74 9.64
N ILE A 95 14.93 2.09 8.61
CA ILE A 95 14.23 0.82 8.74
C ILE A 95 15.24 -0.34 8.77
N ASP A 96 14.82 -1.44 9.38
CA ASP A 96 15.64 -2.65 9.41
C ASP A 96 15.84 -3.20 7.99
N ASN A 97 17.02 -3.79 7.76
CA ASN A 97 17.35 -4.35 6.46
C ASN A 97 16.39 -5.48 6.05
N SER A 98 15.83 -6.22 7.00
CA SER A 98 14.82 -7.25 6.72
C SER A 98 13.52 -6.65 6.19
N GLN A 99 13.06 -5.53 6.73
CA GLN A 99 11.88 -4.81 6.24
C GLN A 99 12.10 -4.28 4.82
N ARG A 100 13.29 -3.67 4.59
CA ARG A 100 13.66 -3.19 3.25
C ARG A 100 13.69 -4.33 2.23
N ILE A 101 14.36 -5.45 2.56
CA ILE A 101 14.43 -6.62 1.68
C ILE A 101 13.05 -7.18 1.40
N LYS A 102 12.19 -7.30 2.42
CA LYS A 102 10.80 -7.77 2.27
C LYS A 102 10.02 -6.89 1.28
N LEU A 103 10.12 -5.56 1.41
CA LEU A 103 9.42 -4.63 0.52
C LEU A 103 9.93 -4.73 -0.92
N VAL A 104 11.25 -4.77 -1.14
CA VAL A 104 11.84 -4.91 -2.47
C VAL A 104 11.51 -6.28 -3.09
N ALA A 105 11.55 -7.36 -2.29
CA ALA A 105 11.16 -8.69 -2.74
C ALA A 105 9.69 -8.72 -3.16
N MET A 106 8.81 -8.11 -2.36
CA MET A 106 7.39 -8.00 -2.68
C MET A 106 7.19 -7.30 -4.04
N ILE A 107 7.86 -6.18 -4.28
CA ILE A 107 7.78 -5.43 -5.55
C ILE A 107 8.25 -6.27 -6.74
N LYS A 108 9.35 -7.01 -6.59
CA LYS A 108 9.91 -7.86 -7.65
C LYS A 108 9.05 -9.08 -7.94
N GLU A 109 8.67 -9.84 -6.91
CA GLU A 109 7.94 -11.11 -7.04
C GLU A 109 6.50 -10.90 -7.50
N THR A 110 5.88 -9.80 -7.11
CA THR A 110 4.50 -9.52 -7.50
C THR A 110 4.38 -8.94 -8.91
N GLY A 111 5.49 -8.60 -9.56
CA GLY A 111 5.48 -7.98 -10.88
C GLY A 111 4.96 -6.55 -10.88
N PHE A 112 5.04 -5.84 -9.74
CA PHE A 112 4.57 -4.46 -9.61
C PHE A 112 5.14 -3.52 -10.68
N LEU A 113 6.42 -3.70 -11.05
CA LEU A 113 7.08 -2.90 -12.09
C LEU A 113 6.49 -3.10 -13.48
N SER A 114 5.75 -4.18 -13.70
CA SER A 114 5.11 -4.50 -14.99
C SER A 114 3.63 -4.10 -15.05
N LEU A 115 3.09 -3.51 -13.97
CA LEU A 115 1.71 -3.06 -13.97
C LEU A 115 1.52 -1.94 -14.99
N PRO A 116 0.47 -2.01 -15.82
CA PRO A 116 0.17 -0.95 -16.75
C PRO A 116 -0.23 0.34 -16.02
N PHE A 117 -0.01 1.46 -16.66
CA PHE A 117 -0.48 2.75 -16.17
C PHE A 117 -2.00 2.78 -16.30
N GLU A 118 -2.71 2.62 -15.21
CA GLU A 118 -4.18 2.69 -15.16
C GLU A 118 -4.61 3.98 -14.45
N SER A 119 -5.63 4.63 -14.98
CA SER A 119 -6.30 5.73 -14.32
C SER A 119 -7.60 5.25 -13.69
N PHE A 120 -7.75 5.42 -12.40
CA PHE A 120 -8.96 5.08 -11.68
C PHE A 120 -9.91 6.27 -11.69
N ALA A 121 -11.13 6.04 -12.17
CA ALA A 121 -12.18 7.06 -12.13
C ALA A 121 -12.68 7.23 -10.69
N ILE A 122 -12.90 8.49 -10.31
CA ILE A 122 -13.51 8.81 -9.02
C ILE A 122 -15.03 8.80 -9.19
N LYS A 123 -15.73 8.24 -8.21
CA LYS A 123 -17.19 8.24 -8.15
C LYS A 123 -17.74 9.67 -8.12
N ASP A 124 -18.87 9.88 -8.80
CA ASP A 124 -19.57 11.14 -8.72
C ASP A 124 -20.04 11.46 -7.30
N GLY A 125 -19.98 12.72 -6.92
CA GLY A 125 -20.46 13.20 -5.62
C GLY A 125 -19.51 12.95 -4.44
N ILE A 126 -18.32 12.44 -4.66
CA ILE A 126 -17.29 12.35 -3.62
C ILE A 126 -16.70 13.74 -3.36
N GLU A 127 -16.88 14.24 -2.13
CA GLU A 127 -16.36 15.54 -1.72
C GLU A 127 -14.92 15.47 -1.21
N THR A 128 -14.57 14.39 -0.49
CA THR A 128 -13.24 14.19 0.07
C THR A 128 -12.80 12.74 -0.13
N TYR A 129 -11.55 12.53 -0.49
CA TYR A 129 -10.98 11.20 -0.65
C TYR A 129 -9.45 11.23 -0.55
N GLN A 130 -8.88 10.06 -0.28
CA GLN A 130 -7.43 9.87 -0.36
C GLN A 130 -7.03 9.38 -1.75
N LYS A 131 -5.91 9.92 -2.24
CA LYS A 131 -5.26 9.45 -3.45
C LYS A 131 -3.83 9.08 -3.13
N PHE A 132 -3.46 7.89 -3.52
CA PHE A 132 -2.12 7.35 -3.32
C PHE A 132 -1.31 7.46 -4.61
N GLY A 133 -0.03 7.67 -4.45
CA GLY A 133 0.95 7.63 -5.53
C GLY A 133 2.14 6.79 -5.10
N LEU A 134 2.59 5.89 -5.94
CA LEU A 134 3.76 5.07 -5.69
C LEU A 134 4.67 5.12 -6.90
N LYS A 135 5.88 5.63 -6.69
CA LYS A 135 6.96 5.60 -7.66
C LYS A 135 8.07 4.70 -7.14
N ILE A 136 8.44 3.73 -7.95
CA ILE A 136 9.49 2.78 -7.64
C ILE A 136 10.55 2.88 -8.72
N THR A 137 11.79 3.07 -8.29
CA THR A 137 12.96 2.90 -9.13
C THR A 137 13.73 1.70 -8.61
N LEU A 138 13.88 0.68 -9.44
CA LEU A 138 14.67 -0.50 -9.13
C LEU A 138 15.73 -0.66 -10.22
N ASN A 139 17.01 -0.50 -9.86
CA ASN A 139 18.12 -0.37 -10.80
C ASN A 139 17.87 0.80 -11.77
N ASP A 140 17.67 0.52 -13.05
CA ASP A 140 17.39 1.52 -14.08
C ASP A 140 15.91 1.57 -14.49
N ASP A 141 15.06 0.67 -13.94
CA ASP A 141 13.64 0.60 -14.24
C ASP A 141 12.85 1.45 -13.26
N THR A 142 11.94 2.28 -13.79
CA THR A 142 11.04 3.11 -12.99
C THR A 142 9.60 2.86 -13.40
N ASN A 143 8.74 2.63 -12.41
CA ASN A 143 7.28 2.62 -12.59
C ASN A 143 6.63 3.58 -11.61
N GLN A 144 5.53 4.19 -12.02
CA GLN A 144 4.74 5.10 -11.20
C GLN A 144 3.26 4.86 -11.42
N LEU A 145 2.55 4.64 -10.32
CA LEU A 145 1.12 4.38 -10.31
C LEU A 145 0.41 5.35 -9.36
N TYR A 146 -0.86 5.65 -9.69
CA TYR A 146 -1.74 6.45 -8.84
C TYR A 146 -3.09 5.76 -8.74
N TRP A 147 -3.64 5.70 -7.51
CA TRP A 147 -4.97 5.14 -7.26
C TRP A 147 -5.65 5.89 -6.11
N PRO A 148 -6.98 5.95 -6.10
CA PRO A 148 -7.73 6.48 -4.98
C PRO A 148 -7.92 5.42 -3.90
N GLU A 149 -8.43 5.81 -2.74
CA GLU A 149 -8.97 4.86 -1.77
C GLU A 149 -10.13 4.04 -2.37
N ALA A 150 -10.33 2.82 -1.86
CA ALA A 150 -11.28 1.86 -2.45
C ALA A 150 -12.72 2.40 -2.49
N ASP A 151 -13.12 3.19 -1.51
CA ASP A 151 -14.47 3.73 -1.41
C ASP A 151 -14.73 4.87 -2.42
N ALA A 152 -13.67 5.50 -2.91
CA ALA A 152 -13.77 6.61 -3.86
C ALA A 152 -13.83 6.17 -5.33
N THR A 153 -13.72 4.88 -5.64
CA THR A 153 -13.80 4.35 -7.00
C THR A 153 -14.73 3.15 -7.09
N GLU A 154 -15.31 2.92 -8.27
CA GLU A 154 -16.06 1.68 -8.57
C GLU A 154 -15.15 0.59 -9.16
N GLN A 155 -13.96 0.98 -9.58
CA GLN A 155 -13.00 0.06 -10.18
C GLN A 155 -12.30 -0.74 -9.08
N MET A 156 -12.04 -2.01 -9.35
CA MET A 156 -11.29 -2.86 -8.45
C MET A 156 -9.79 -2.48 -8.49
N ILE A 157 -9.26 -2.06 -7.36
CA ILE A 157 -7.82 -1.86 -7.20
C ILE A 157 -7.16 -3.24 -7.10
N PRO A 158 -6.17 -3.55 -7.96
CA PRO A 158 -5.49 -4.83 -7.91
C PRO A 158 -4.91 -5.16 -6.52
N PRO A 159 -5.10 -6.38 -6.00
CA PRO A 159 -4.62 -6.76 -4.66
C PRO A 159 -3.11 -6.55 -4.45
N ILE A 160 -2.31 -6.62 -5.51
CA ILE A 160 -0.89 -6.35 -5.46
C ILE A 160 -0.59 -4.89 -5.05
N ILE A 161 -1.40 -3.94 -5.49
CA ILE A 161 -1.26 -2.53 -5.12
C ILE A 161 -1.57 -2.34 -3.64
N THR A 162 -2.68 -2.93 -3.16
CA THR A 162 -3.07 -2.82 -1.76
C THR A 162 -2.07 -3.49 -0.81
N MET A 163 -1.48 -4.62 -1.19
CA MET A 163 -0.42 -5.27 -0.40
C MET A 163 0.81 -4.38 -0.21
N VAL A 164 1.28 -3.76 -1.29
CA VAL A 164 2.44 -2.86 -1.22
C VAL A 164 2.09 -1.60 -0.44
N GLN A 165 0.89 -1.06 -0.62
CA GLN A 165 0.37 0.08 0.12
C GLN A 165 0.37 -0.18 1.63
N GLU A 166 -0.20 -1.29 2.08
CA GLU A 166 -0.27 -1.67 3.50
C GLU A 166 1.12 -1.72 4.15
N GLU A 167 2.12 -2.30 3.48
CA GLU A 167 3.48 -2.35 4.00
C GLU A 167 4.12 -0.94 4.10
N LEU A 168 3.83 -0.06 3.12
CA LEU A 168 4.32 1.33 3.13
C LEU A 168 3.63 2.17 4.20
N GLU A 169 2.34 1.96 4.44
CA GLU A 169 1.58 2.61 5.50
C GLU A 169 2.09 2.24 6.89
N LEU A 170 2.46 0.96 7.12
CA LEU A 170 3.09 0.53 8.36
C LEU A 170 4.42 1.28 8.62
N ILE A 171 5.25 1.45 7.58
CA ILE A 171 6.49 2.23 7.70
C ILE A 171 6.17 3.70 7.99
N MET A 172 5.14 4.25 7.36
CA MET A 172 4.72 5.64 7.58
C MET A 172 4.21 5.86 9.00
N GLU A 173 3.50 4.90 9.60
CA GLU A 173 3.05 4.96 11.00
C GLU A 173 4.23 5.04 11.96
N ILE A 174 5.26 4.22 11.77
CA ILE A 174 6.47 4.23 12.61
C ILE A 174 7.14 5.62 12.62
N ILE A 175 7.17 6.32 11.50
CA ILE A 175 7.85 7.63 11.42
C ILE A 175 6.96 8.80 11.87
N ARG A 176 5.63 8.62 11.89
CA ARG A 176 4.70 9.62 12.43
C ARG A 176 4.80 9.75 13.95
N GLU A 177 5.03 8.63 14.65
CA GLU A 177 5.25 8.59 16.11
C GLU A 177 6.54 9.31 16.51
#